data_dc8980d423ae8b4b1d2f51bd7dcbd06c
#
_entry.id   dc8980d423ae8b4b1d2f51bd7dcbd06c
#
_cell.length_a   1.000
_cell.length_b   1.000
_cell.length_c   1.000
_cell.angle_alpha   90.00
_cell.angle_beta   90.00
_cell.angle_gamma   90.00
#
_symmetry.space_group_name_H-M   'P 1'
#
loop_
_entity.id
_entity.type
_entity.pdbx_description
1 polymer ?
#
loop_
_entity_poly.entity_id
_entity_poly.type
_entity_poly.pdbx_seq_one_letter_code
_entity_poly.pdbx_strand_id
1 'polypeptide(L)'
;FAVKKGMLTTRSGKTLVLVPNKMKKIRIPTSVKTIKAKAFNVSQATSIVIPKSVKKIEAKALSSKKVTKVRLSSKNKIYKMANNCIYRKSDGLLVGVIAKTKEVSIPSKVKVIDDTVSVMGKIGTKNQVHIPKSVNKVVERWMFYGDATVYFHGMKPPVIVSEYKGNEFTALPIFNKVYVPRKAKKTYIKWA
;
A
#
# COMPACT_ATOMS: atom_id res chain seq x y z
N PHE A 1 -12.87 -12.97 -21.40
CA PHE A 1 -11.59 -13.14 -20.69
C PHE A 1 -10.64 -13.99 -21.54
N ALA A 2 -9.35 -13.95 -21.19
CA ALA A 2 -8.28 -14.79 -21.76
C ALA A 2 -7.31 -15.22 -20.66
N VAL A 3 -6.64 -16.34 -20.85
CA VAL A 3 -5.57 -16.79 -19.96
C VAL A 3 -4.22 -16.43 -20.58
N LYS A 4 -3.41 -15.64 -19.87
CA LYS A 4 -2.04 -15.30 -20.25
C LYS A 4 -1.07 -15.68 -19.14
N LYS A 5 -0.11 -16.54 -19.47
CA LYS A 5 0.88 -17.08 -18.50
C LYS A 5 0.20 -17.63 -17.24
N GLY A 6 -0.92 -18.35 -17.39
CA GLY A 6 -1.69 -18.94 -16.29
C GLY A 6 -2.53 -17.94 -15.48
N MET A 7 -2.57 -16.67 -15.84
CA MET A 7 -3.36 -15.62 -15.17
C MET A 7 -4.57 -15.22 -15.99
N LEU A 8 -5.68 -14.90 -15.33
CA LEU A 8 -6.89 -14.41 -15.98
C LEU A 8 -6.70 -12.93 -16.36
N THR A 9 -6.91 -12.62 -17.62
CA THR A 9 -6.87 -11.26 -18.16
C THR A 9 -8.15 -10.94 -18.94
N THR A 10 -8.38 -9.67 -19.25
CA THR A 10 -9.34 -9.31 -20.30
C THR A 10 -8.92 -9.94 -21.62
N ARG A 11 -9.86 -10.07 -22.57
CA ARG A 11 -9.60 -10.63 -23.92
C ARG A 11 -8.42 -9.92 -24.61
N SER A 12 -8.33 -8.59 -24.49
CA SER A 12 -7.21 -7.79 -25.02
C SER A 12 -5.85 -8.06 -24.32
N GLY A 13 -5.86 -8.73 -23.17
CA GLY A 13 -4.68 -8.96 -22.33
C GLY A 13 -4.11 -7.71 -21.67
N LYS A 14 -4.82 -6.58 -21.71
CA LYS A 14 -4.37 -5.31 -21.15
C LYS A 14 -4.66 -5.17 -19.65
N THR A 15 -5.62 -5.93 -19.11
CA THR A 15 -5.99 -5.90 -17.69
C THR A 15 -5.79 -7.27 -17.06
N LEU A 16 -5.00 -7.34 -15.99
CA LEU A 16 -4.90 -8.51 -15.12
C LEU A 16 -6.09 -8.52 -14.17
N VAL A 17 -6.90 -9.56 -14.24
CA VAL A 17 -8.15 -9.70 -13.47
C VAL A 17 -7.93 -10.56 -12.24
N LEU A 18 -7.24 -11.71 -12.38
CA LEU A 18 -7.03 -12.65 -11.29
C LEU A 18 -5.73 -13.43 -11.46
N VAL A 19 -5.04 -13.63 -10.35
CA VAL A 19 -3.91 -14.56 -10.21
C VAL A 19 -4.38 -15.79 -9.45
N PRO A 20 -4.38 -16.99 -10.09
CA PRO A 20 -4.81 -18.23 -9.44
C PRO A 20 -3.96 -18.61 -8.23
N ASN A 21 -4.55 -19.40 -7.31
CA ASN A 21 -3.91 -19.80 -6.06
C ASN A 21 -2.69 -20.72 -6.23
N LYS A 22 -2.60 -21.49 -7.31
CA LYS A 22 -1.50 -22.43 -7.56
C LYS A 22 -0.17 -21.77 -7.93
N MET A 23 -0.17 -20.49 -8.29
CA MET A 23 1.03 -19.78 -8.78
C MET A 23 1.87 -19.26 -7.62
N LYS A 24 3.15 -19.64 -7.55
CA LYS A 24 4.11 -19.19 -6.52
C LYS A 24 4.91 -17.94 -6.92
N LYS A 25 5.36 -17.89 -8.18
CA LYS A 25 6.17 -16.79 -8.71
C LYS A 25 5.44 -16.14 -9.87
N ILE A 26 5.07 -14.87 -9.73
CA ILE A 26 4.28 -14.15 -10.72
C ILE A 26 5.16 -13.20 -11.52
N ARG A 27 5.12 -13.38 -12.85
CA ARG A 27 5.67 -12.40 -13.81
C ARG A 27 4.49 -11.83 -14.60
N ILE A 28 4.04 -10.64 -14.24
CA ILE A 28 2.93 -9.98 -14.93
C ILE A 28 3.31 -9.78 -16.39
N PRO A 29 2.46 -10.17 -17.37
CA PRO A 29 2.75 -10.00 -18.80
C PRO A 29 3.00 -8.55 -19.18
N THR A 30 3.90 -8.33 -20.12
CA THR A 30 4.26 -6.97 -20.59
C THR A 30 3.13 -6.28 -21.39
N SER A 31 2.10 -7.02 -21.80
CA SER A 31 0.87 -6.44 -22.38
C SER A 31 -0.03 -5.77 -21.34
N VAL A 32 0.10 -6.15 -20.05
CA VAL A 32 -0.76 -5.64 -18.97
C VAL A 32 -0.47 -4.17 -18.69
N LYS A 33 -1.51 -3.37 -18.73
CA LYS A 33 -1.52 -1.93 -18.38
C LYS A 33 -2.18 -1.68 -17.03
N THR A 34 -3.18 -2.50 -16.66
CA THR A 34 -3.96 -2.36 -15.43
C THR A 34 -3.94 -3.65 -14.62
N ILE A 35 -3.75 -3.53 -13.31
CA ILE A 35 -3.98 -4.61 -12.34
C ILE A 35 -5.28 -4.29 -11.62
N LYS A 36 -6.27 -5.17 -11.77
CA LYS A 36 -7.63 -5.01 -11.22
C LYS A 36 -7.60 -5.10 -9.69
N ALA A 37 -8.54 -4.43 -9.03
CA ALA A 37 -8.75 -4.56 -7.59
C ALA A 37 -8.86 -6.04 -7.19
N LYS A 38 -8.23 -6.39 -6.06
CA LYS A 38 -8.21 -7.76 -5.51
C LYS A 38 -7.64 -8.86 -6.43
N ALA A 39 -6.91 -8.50 -7.50
CA ALA A 39 -6.35 -9.48 -8.45
C ALA A 39 -5.48 -10.57 -7.80
N PHE A 40 -4.87 -10.30 -6.66
CA PHE A 40 -4.04 -11.22 -5.90
C PHE A 40 -4.71 -11.81 -4.65
N ASN A 41 -5.99 -11.56 -4.41
CA ASN A 41 -6.67 -11.90 -3.15
C ASN A 41 -6.62 -13.40 -2.79
N VAL A 42 -6.76 -14.27 -3.79
CA VAL A 42 -6.70 -15.73 -3.62
C VAL A 42 -5.32 -16.31 -3.92
N SER A 43 -4.36 -15.49 -4.28
CA SER A 43 -3.04 -15.93 -4.73
C SER A 43 -2.17 -16.46 -3.58
N GLN A 44 -1.52 -17.60 -3.80
CA GLN A 44 -0.45 -18.13 -2.94
C GLN A 44 0.95 -17.66 -3.41
N ALA A 45 1.01 -16.66 -4.25
CA ALA A 45 2.26 -16.10 -4.75
C ALA A 45 3.14 -15.58 -3.61
N THR A 46 4.42 -15.90 -3.67
CA THR A 46 5.44 -15.39 -2.76
C THR A 46 6.23 -14.24 -3.37
N SER A 47 6.23 -14.15 -4.70
CA SER A 47 6.92 -13.07 -5.41
C SER A 47 6.15 -12.56 -6.62
N ILE A 48 6.27 -11.25 -6.87
CA ILE A 48 5.63 -10.53 -7.99
C ILE A 48 6.68 -9.72 -8.74
N VAL A 49 6.67 -9.82 -10.07
CA VAL A 49 7.43 -8.92 -10.96
C VAL A 49 6.44 -8.06 -11.74
N ILE A 50 6.50 -6.74 -11.53
CA ILE A 50 5.64 -5.73 -12.15
C ILE A 50 6.42 -5.06 -13.28
N PRO A 51 5.99 -5.21 -14.56
CA PRO A 51 6.70 -4.65 -15.71
C PRO A 51 6.50 -3.14 -15.87
N LYS A 52 7.33 -2.53 -16.73
CA LYS A 52 7.21 -1.11 -17.08
C LYS A 52 5.87 -0.71 -17.70
N SER A 53 5.15 -1.66 -18.27
CA SER A 53 3.88 -1.45 -18.96
C SER A 53 2.71 -1.11 -18.04
N VAL A 54 2.79 -1.48 -16.74
CA VAL A 54 1.70 -1.24 -15.79
C VAL A 54 1.58 0.26 -15.51
N LYS A 55 0.42 0.82 -15.85
CA LYS A 55 0.06 2.23 -15.68
C LYS A 55 -0.96 2.46 -14.59
N LYS A 56 -1.77 1.43 -14.23
CA LYS A 56 -2.79 1.51 -13.19
C LYS A 56 -2.73 0.28 -12.28
N ILE A 57 -2.66 0.50 -10.99
CA ILE A 57 -2.84 -0.50 -9.93
C ILE A 57 -4.07 -0.04 -9.15
N GLU A 58 -5.17 -0.81 -9.25
CA GLU A 58 -6.41 -0.47 -8.57
C GLU A 58 -6.33 -0.74 -7.06
N ALA A 59 -7.30 -0.25 -6.30
CA ALA A 59 -7.37 -0.36 -4.85
C ALA A 59 -7.15 -1.81 -4.38
N LYS A 60 -6.23 -1.99 -3.42
CA LYS A 60 -5.91 -3.30 -2.80
C LYS A 60 -5.56 -4.41 -3.81
N ALA A 61 -5.17 -4.02 -5.04
CA ALA A 61 -4.93 -4.95 -6.16
C ALA A 61 -3.84 -5.98 -5.85
N LEU A 62 -2.79 -5.60 -5.13
CA LEU A 62 -1.64 -6.45 -4.80
C LEU A 62 -1.76 -7.11 -3.41
N SER A 63 -2.86 -6.92 -2.70
CA SER A 63 -3.03 -7.45 -1.33
C SER A 63 -2.93 -8.97 -1.33
N SER A 64 -2.01 -9.49 -0.52
CA SER A 64 -1.77 -10.93 -0.36
C SER A 64 -0.98 -11.21 0.91
N LYS A 65 -1.41 -12.21 1.69
CA LYS A 65 -0.73 -12.62 2.94
C LYS A 65 0.60 -13.35 2.69
N LYS A 66 0.86 -13.83 1.48
CA LYS A 66 2.00 -14.69 1.15
C LYS A 66 3.12 -13.96 0.40
N VAL A 67 2.85 -12.83 -0.21
CA VAL A 67 3.85 -12.08 -0.96
C VAL A 67 4.85 -11.43 -0.02
N THR A 68 6.11 -11.81 -0.18
CA THR A 68 7.25 -11.24 0.58
C THR A 68 8.29 -10.57 -0.32
N LYS A 69 8.14 -10.71 -1.64
CA LYS A 69 9.09 -10.13 -2.61
C LYS A 69 8.35 -9.51 -3.79
N VAL A 70 8.60 -8.24 -4.03
CA VAL A 70 8.13 -7.54 -5.22
C VAL A 70 9.31 -6.93 -5.95
N ARG A 71 9.28 -7.00 -7.27
CA ARG A 71 10.19 -6.27 -8.17
C ARG A 71 9.36 -5.40 -9.09
N LEU A 72 9.53 -4.12 -8.99
CA LEU A 72 8.99 -3.14 -9.93
C LEU A 72 10.08 -2.76 -10.92
N SER A 73 9.75 -2.77 -12.21
CA SER A 73 10.70 -2.33 -13.25
C SER A 73 11.16 -0.90 -12.98
N SER A 74 12.46 -0.65 -12.95
CA SER A 74 13.05 0.70 -12.82
C SER A 74 12.62 1.65 -13.95
N LYS A 75 12.27 1.09 -15.13
CA LYS A 75 11.74 1.82 -16.29
C LYS A 75 10.23 2.12 -16.18
N ASN A 76 9.54 1.79 -15.05
CA ASN A 76 8.15 2.17 -14.85
C ASN A 76 8.06 3.69 -14.66
N LYS A 77 7.25 4.35 -15.51
CA LYS A 77 7.12 5.82 -15.49
C LYS A 77 6.13 6.32 -14.42
N ILE A 78 5.21 5.48 -13.96
CA ILE A 78 4.12 5.86 -13.06
C ILE A 78 4.46 5.59 -11.59
N TYR A 79 5.03 4.41 -11.32
CA TYR A 79 5.30 3.96 -9.97
C TYR A 79 6.80 3.88 -9.68
N LYS A 80 7.15 4.03 -8.42
CA LYS A 80 8.50 3.78 -7.88
C LYS A 80 8.40 2.90 -6.66
N MET A 81 9.46 2.16 -6.40
CA MET A 81 9.60 1.32 -5.22
C MET A 81 10.81 1.78 -4.40
N ALA A 82 10.62 1.97 -3.11
CA ALA A 82 11.66 2.23 -2.11
C ALA A 82 11.20 1.69 -0.75
N ASN A 83 12.14 1.26 0.11
CA ASN A 83 11.87 0.76 1.47
C ASN A 83 10.74 -0.28 1.53
N ASN A 84 10.68 -1.21 0.57
CA ASN A 84 9.59 -2.18 0.42
C ASN A 84 8.18 -1.55 0.23
N CYS A 85 8.11 -0.29 -0.19
CA CYS A 85 6.88 0.42 -0.50
C CYS A 85 6.80 0.74 -1.99
N ILE A 86 5.61 0.66 -2.56
CA ILE A 86 5.29 1.10 -3.92
C ILE A 86 4.49 2.39 -3.80
N TYR A 87 4.88 3.44 -4.49
CA TYR A 87 4.15 4.69 -4.52
C TYR A 87 4.05 5.26 -5.93
N ARG A 88 3.02 6.07 -6.16
CA ARG A 88 2.79 6.78 -7.42
C ARG A 88 3.64 8.04 -7.45
N LYS A 89 4.37 8.26 -8.55
CA LYS A 89 5.35 9.36 -8.65
C LYS A 89 4.71 10.74 -8.72
N SER A 90 3.53 10.85 -9.34
CA SER A 90 2.86 12.14 -9.62
C SER A 90 2.42 12.87 -8.36
N ASP A 91 1.91 12.15 -7.38
CA ASP A 91 1.26 12.72 -6.17
C ASP A 91 1.76 12.11 -4.86
N GLY A 92 2.67 11.15 -4.91
CA GLY A 92 3.18 10.49 -3.73
C GLY A 92 2.18 9.58 -3.04
N LEU A 93 1.12 9.11 -3.73
CA LEU A 93 0.18 8.15 -3.16
C LEU A 93 0.86 6.82 -2.87
N LEU A 94 0.77 6.35 -1.64
CA LEU A 94 1.21 5.01 -1.28
C LEU A 94 0.27 3.98 -1.91
N VAL A 95 0.82 3.03 -2.68
CA VAL A 95 0.03 2.02 -3.41
C VAL A 95 0.16 0.64 -2.79
N GLY A 96 1.30 0.35 -2.19
CA GLY A 96 1.53 -0.94 -1.58
C GLY A 96 2.70 -0.97 -0.62
N VAL A 97 2.59 -1.84 0.39
CA VAL A 97 3.64 -2.11 1.39
C VAL A 97 3.90 -3.59 1.47
N ILE A 98 5.18 -3.98 1.48
CA ILE A 98 5.63 -5.34 1.68
C ILE A 98 6.09 -5.48 3.13
N ALA A 99 5.24 -6.04 3.96
CA ALA A 99 5.46 -6.23 5.39
C ALA A 99 6.22 -7.54 5.66
N LYS A 100 7.49 -7.59 5.31
CA LYS A 100 8.36 -8.76 5.53
C LYS A 100 9.27 -8.65 6.76
N THR A 101 9.37 -7.48 7.35
CA THR A 101 10.21 -7.15 8.51
C THR A 101 9.36 -6.57 9.63
N LYS A 102 9.90 -6.55 10.86
CA LYS A 102 9.22 -5.90 11.99
C LYS A 102 9.06 -4.39 11.78
N GLU A 103 9.92 -3.78 11.00
CA GLU A 103 9.92 -2.34 10.71
C GLU A 103 9.43 -2.07 9.29
N VAL A 104 8.53 -1.12 9.16
CA VAL A 104 7.99 -0.59 7.91
C VAL A 104 8.29 0.90 7.84
N SER A 105 9.27 1.30 7.05
CA SER A 105 9.65 2.70 6.86
C SER A 105 9.04 3.25 5.58
N ILE A 106 8.04 4.10 5.70
CA ILE A 106 7.41 4.76 4.55
C ILE A 106 8.40 5.74 3.91
N PRO A 107 8.60 5.71 2.58
CA PRO A 107 9.54 6.59 1.90
C PRO A 107 9.17 8.07 2.01
N SER A 108 10.19 8.94 2.09
CA SER A 108 10.01 10.40 2.18
C SER A 108 9.38 11.07 0.94
N LYS A 109 9.16 10.33 -0.13
CA LYS A 109 8.42 10.79 -1.32
C LYS A 109 6.91 10.51 -1.23
N VAL A 110 6.48 9.73 -0.24
CA VAL A 110 5.06 9.50 0.03
C VAL A 110 4.47 10.74 0.70
N LYS A 111 3.33 11.18 0.19
CA LYS A 111 2.57 12.33 0.69
C LYS A 111 1.18 11.94 1.17
N VAL A 112 0.61 10.89 0.58
CA VAL A 112 -0.78 10.45 0.82
C VAL A 112 -0.79 8.97 1.17
N ILE A 113 -1.51 8.62 2.22
CA ILE A 113 -1.83 7.24 2.59
C ILE A 113 -3.35 7.14 2.69
N ASP A 114 -3.96 6.27 1.88
CA ASP A 114 -5.40 6.04 1.89
C ASP A 114 -5.74 4.57 2.10
N ASP A 115 -7.01 4.23 2.09
CA ASP A 115 -7.51 2.87 2.28
C ASP A 115 -7.29 1.96 1.06
N THR A 116 -6.84 2.51 -0.07
CA THR A 116 -6.59 1.76 -1.31
C THR A 116 -5.27 0.99 -1.29
N VAL A 117 -4.43 1.21 -0.28
CA VAL A 117 -3.10 0.61 -0.15
C VAL A 117 -3.19 -0.91 -0.11
N SER A 118 -2.34 -1.55 -0.90
CA SER A 118 -2.16 -3.00 -0.89
C SER A 118 -1.19 -3.41 0.21
N VAL A 119 -1.61 -4.27 1.16
CA VAL A 119 -0.70 -4.89 2.13
C VAL A 119 -0.29 -6.26 1.62
N MET A 120 1.01 -6.46 1.46
CA MET A 120 1.63 -7.72 1.10
C MET A 120 2.42 -8.24 2.31
N GLY A 121 2.09 -9.45 2.75
CA GLY A 121 2.56 -10.01 4.01
C GLY A 121 1.58 -9.73 5.16
N LYS A 122 2.09 -9.77 6.39
CA LYS A 122 1.30 -9.56 7.62
C LYS A 122 1.85 -8.35 8.38
N ILE A 123 1.00 -7.36 8.65
CA ILE A 123 1.26 -6.33 9.65
C ILE A 123 0.49 -6.71 10.91
N GLY A 124 1.12 -6.68 12.06
CA GLY A 124 0.54 -7.05 13.34
C GLY A 124 1.22 -6.34 14.51
N THR A 125 0.89 -6.74 15.75
CA THR A 125 1.30 -6.12 17.02
C THR A 125 2.79 -5.85 17.19
N LYS A 126 3.63 -6.62 16.50
CA LYS A 126 5.09 -6.50 16.57
C LYS A 126 5.69 -5.58 15.51
N ASN A 127 4.86 -5.00 14.63
CA ASN A 127 5.37 -4.10 13.59
C ASN A 127 5.49 -2.67 14.10
N GLN A 128 6.58 -2.03 13.71
CA GLN A 128 6.83 -0.60 13.86
C GLN A 128 6.66 0.05 12.49
N VAL A 129 5.85 1.10 12.43
CA VAL A 129 5.57 1.82 11.19
C VAL A 129 6.05 3.26 11.32
N HIS A 130 7.02 3.63 10.50
CA HIS A 130 7.59 4.96 10.48
C HIS A 130 6.97 5.81 9.39
N ILE A 131 6.26 6.86 9.79
CA ILE A 131 5.56 7.81 8.90
C ILE A 131 6.42 9.07 8.78
N PRO A 132 6.99 9.37 7.60
CA PRO A 132 7.86 10.53 7.42
C PRO A 132 7.06 11.84 7.44
N LYS A 133 7.75 12.93 7.70
CA LYS A 133 7.17 14.30 7.71
C LYS A 133 6.52 14.71 6.40
N SER A 134 6.81 14.02 5.30
CA SER A 134 6.24 14.29 3.98
C SER A 134 4.79 13.83 3.84
N VAL A 135 4.33 12.90 4.68
CA VAL A 135 2.93 12.46 4.68
C VAL A 135 2.09 13.56 5.31
N ASN A 136 1.28 14.19 4.48
CA ASN A 136 0.44 15.33 4.86
C ASN A 136 -1.06 15.02 4.79
N LYS A 137 -1.44 13.83 4.24
CA LYS A 137 -2.82 13.39 4.13
C LYS A 137 -2.93 11.90 4.44
N VAL A 138 -3.89 11.57 5.29
CA VAL A 138 -4.32 10.18 5.54
C VAL A 138 -5.84 10.09 5.43
N VAL A 139 -6.34 8.93 5.00
CA VAL A 139 -7.78 8.65 4.96
C VAL A 139 -8.16 7.82 6.18
N GLU A 140 -9.32 8.05 6.74
CA GLU A 140 -9.80 7.56 8.03
C GLU A 140 -9.59 6.05 8.28
N ARG A 141 -9.67 5.19 7.27
CA ARG A 141 -9.47 3.73 7.36
C ARG A 141 -8.17 3.27 6.72
N TRP A 142 -7.10 4.00 6.95
CA TRP A 142 -5.82 3.62 6.39
C TRP A 142 -5.24 2.34 7.03
N MET A 143 -4.34 1.71 6.34
CA MET A 143 -3.93 0.30 6.39
C MET A 143 -3.38 -0.26 7.71
N PHE A 144 -3.07 0.56 8.70
CA PHE A 144 -2.38 0.12 9.93
C PHE A 144 -3.34 -0.13 11.10
N TYR A 145 -4.51 -0.69 10.79
CA TYR A 145 -5.55 -0.98 11.77
C TYR A 145 -5.05 -1.92 12.88
N GLY A 146 -5.18 -1.51 14.11
CA GLY A 146 -5.31 -2.33 15.30
C GLY A 146 -4.04 -2.55 16.11
N ASP A 147 -2.91 -2.95 15.54
CA ASP A 147 -1.88 -3.60 16.37
C ASP A 147 -0.46 -3.06 16.19
N ALA A 148 -0.21 -2.19 15.23
CA ALA A 148 1.13 -1.67 14.99
C ALA A 148 1.48 -0.51 15.93
N THR A 149 2.76 -0.38 16.26
CA THR A 149 3.31 0.83 16.87
C THR A 149 3.65 1.82 15.75
N VAL A 150 3.09 3.02 15.80
CA VAL A 150 3.29 4.04 14.77
C VAL A 150 4.17 5.18 15.25
N TYR A 151 5.18 5.52 14.46
CA TYR A 151 6.10 6.63 14.70
C TYR A 151 5.87 7.72 13.66
N PHE A 152 5.32 8.86 14.05
CA PHE A 152 5.25 10.04 13.22
C PHE A 152 6.53 10.87 13.36
N HIS A 153 7.16 11.21 12.24
CA HIS A 153 8.38 12.03 12.20
C HIS A 153 8.13 13.50 11.83
N GLY A 154 6.87 13.86 11.57
CA GLY A 154 6.46 15.24 11.27
C GLY A 154 6.23 16.06 12.53
N MET A 155 6.49 17.36 12.46
CA MET A 155 6.14 18.33 13.53
C MET A 155 4.65 18.70 13.49
N LYS A 156 4.00 18.46 12.36
CA LYS A 156 2.55 18.63 12.18
C LYS A 156 1.94 17.27 11.82
N PRO A 157 0.78 16.91 12.38
CA PRO A 157 0.07 15.70 11.98
C PRO A 157 -0.46 15.83 10.56
N PRO A 158 -0.66 14.71 9.83
CA PRO A 158 -1.33 14.73 8.54
C PRO A 158 -2.80 15.13 8.69
N VAL A 159 -3.38 15.68 7.63
CA VAL A 159 -4.83 15.93 7.57
C VAL A 159 -5.55 14.59 7.42
N ILE A 160 -6.55 14.35 8.28
CA ILE A 160 -7.45 13.21 8.13
C ILE A 160 -8.57 13.61 7.17
N VAL A 161 -8.82 12.77 6.17
CA VAL A 161 -9.95 12.94 5.25
C VAL A 161 -10.92 11.79 5.47
N SER A 162 -12.12 12.13 5.94
CA SER A 162 -13.23 11.19 6.00
C SER A 162 -13.89 11.08 4.63
N GLU A 163 -14.11 9.86 4.14
CA GLU A 163 -14.88 9.61 2.92
C GLU A 163 -16.40 9.54 3.21
N TYR A 164 -16.79 9.50 4.47
CA TYR A 164 -18.19 9.49 4.89
C TYR A 164 -18.75 10.89 5.07
N LYS A 165 -19.60 11.30 4.15
CA LYS A 165 -20.50 12.44 4.32
C LYS A 165 -21.66 11.99 5.22
N GLY A 166 -21.59 12.31 6.49
CA GLY A 166 -22.69 12.11 7.44
C GLY A 166 -22.29 11.32 8.69
N ASN A 167 -22.40 12.00 9.82
CA ASN A 167 -22.23 11.59 11.21
C ASN A 167 -20.82 11.16 11.67
N GLU A 168 -20.25 12.01 12.44
CA GLU A 168 -19.39 11.94 13.62
C GLU A 168 -18.88 10.53 14.02
N PHE A 169 -17.98 9.97 13.23
CA PHE A 169 -17.02 9.01 13.71
C PHE A 169 -15.63 9.39 13.15
N THR A 170 -15.05 10.41 13.73
CA THR A 170 -13.60 10.65 13.68
C THR A 170 -12.89 9.62 14.54
N ALA A 171 -13.07 8.36 14.23
CA ALA A 171 -12.27 7.33 14.86
C ALA A 171 -10.91 7.35 14.19
N LEU A 172 -9.96 7.98 14.84
CA LEU A 172 -8.54 7.71 14.59
C LEU A 172 -8.35 6.18 14.57
N PRO A 173 -7.56 5.67 13.62
CA PRO A 173 -7.24 4.25 13.63
C PRO A 173 -6.70 3.90 15.01
N ILE A 174 -7.25 2.85 15.63
CA ILE A 174 -6.81 2.36 16.93
C ILE A 174 -5.40 1.81 16.75
N PHE A 175 -4.41 2.62 17.11
CA PHE A 175 -3.02 2.18 17.18
C PHE A 175 -2.75 1.58 18.57
N ASN A 176 -1.93 0.55 18.63
CA ASN A 176 -1.46 0.04 19.91
C ASN A 176 -0.64 1.10 20.66
N LYS A 177 0.29 1.76 19.95
CA LYS A 177 1.10 2.86 20.48
C LYS A 177 1.42 3.87 19.38
N VAL A 178 1.40 5.15 19.72
CA VAL A 178 1.81 6.25 18.83
C VAL A 178 2.96 7.02 19.45
N TYR A 179 4.00 7.21 18.67
CA TYR A 179 5.14 8.05 19.01
C TYR A 179 5.19 9.26 18.10
N VAL A 180 5.40 10.43 18.67
CA VAL A 180 5.51 11.70 17.97
C VAL A 180 6.72 12.49 18.46
N PRO A 181 7.27 13.43 17.70
CA PRO A 181 8.35 14.29 18.17
C PRO A 181 7.96 15.02 19.45
N ARG A 182 8.85 15.04 20.45
CA ARG A 182 8.58 15.63 21.78
C ARG A 182 7.99 17.05 21.68
N LYS A 183 8.56 17.90 20.82
CA LYS A 183 8.09 19.27 20.58
C LYS A 183 6.72 19.36 19.92
N ALA A 184 6.26 18.29 19.24
CA ALA A 184 4.96 18.24 18.53
C ALA A 184 3.84 17.60 19.38
N LYS A 185 4.13 17.10 20.58
CA LYS A 185 3.19 16.32 21.41
C LYS A 185 1.84 17.04 21.58
N LYS A 186 1.84 18.33 21.95
CA LYS A 186 0.61 19.12 22.13
C LYS A 186 -0.23 19.21 20.83
N THR A 187 0.42 19.37 19.67
CA THR A 187 -0.24 19.45 18.38
C THR A 187 -0.90 18.12 17.99
N TYR A 188 -0.23 16.99 18.26
CA TYR A 188 -0.78 15.66 17.99
C TYR A 188 -1.89 15.28 18.97
N ILE A 189 -1.84 15.70 20.23
CA ILE A 189 -2.94 15.49 21.19
C ILE A 189 -4.21 16.21 20.72
N LYS A 190 -4.11 17.42 20.19
CA LYS A 190 -5.25 18.15 19.64
C LYS A 190 -5.79 17.54 18.34
N TRP A 191 -4.97 16.78 17.65
CA TRP A 191 -5.33 16.11 16.38
C TRP A 191 -6.04 14.78 16.65
N ALA A 192 -5.72 14.10 17.73
CA ALA A 192 -6.31 12.84 18.17
C ALA A 192 -7.63 13.04 18.90
#